data_ba0a1e409d2840a4112cfa7d2d32d731
#
_entry.id   ba0a1e409d2840a4112cfa7d2d32d731
#
_cell.length_a   1.000
_cell.length_b   1.000
_cell.length_c   1.000
_cell.angle_alpha   90.00
_cell.angle_beta   90.00
_cell.angle_gamma   90.00
#
_symmetry.space_group_name_H-M   'P 1'
#
loop_
_entity.id
_entity.type
_entity.pdbx_description
1 polymer ?
#
loop_
_entity_poly.entity_id
_entity_poly.type
_entity_poly.pdbx_seq_one_letter_code
_entity_poly.pdbx_strand_id
1 'polypeptide(L)'
;MKRLLFAVVALLMCMTVLTACGNEVVYSGTTTKTDSNSSQSEENKMNYEAKPTDALLDINDIKTVEDVTVDDDYATREPEKGETVAIIHTSMGDISMRFLDEIAPLATNSFIALADAGRYDKTIFHRVINNFMIQAGDYTNFNGTGGESAYGTEFDNEVSEYASNVRGSVAMANAGPDTNGSQFYINQCPNDNAYLDGGYTVFGWVYEGMDVVDAIASVATDGMDKPLDDVVIEYIEILEY
;
A
#
# COMPACT_ATOMS: atom_id res chain seq x y z
N MET A 1 -46.69 13.13 14.00
CA MET A 1 -47.42 12.61 12.83
C MET A 1 -46.86 13.30 11.59
N LYS A 2 -46.08 12.54 10.79
CA LYS A 2 -45.98 12.58 9.32
C LYS A 2 -44.72 11.74 8.96
N ARG A 3 -44.99 10.53 8.56
CA ARG A 3 -44.03 9.60 7.98
C ARG A 3 -43.75 10.04 6.54
N LEU A 4 -42.51 10.17 6.14
CA LEU A 4 -42.15 10.34 4.73
C LEU A 4 -41.43 9.04 4.27
N LEU A 5 -42.09 8.38 3.33
CA LEU A 5 -41.68 7.16 2.67
C LEU A 5 -40.73 7.54 1.53
N PHE A 6 -39.49 7.02 1.51
CA PHE A 6 -38.66 7.10 0.35
C PHE A 6 -38.67 5.75 -0.41
N ALA A 7 -39.13 5.85 -1.63
CA ALA A 7 -39.23 4.73 -2.56
C ALA A 7 -37.87 4.40 -3.16
N VAL A 8 -37.50 3.10 -3.10
CA VAL A 8 -36.36 2.51 -3.80
C VAL A 8 -36.79 2.24 -5.24
N VAL A 9 -36.12 2.87 -6.20
CA VAL A 9 -36.24 2.54 -7.64
C VAL A 9 -35.10 1.58 -8.00
N ALA A 10 -35.43 0.32 -8.14
CA ALA A 10 -34.55 -0.70 -8.72
C ALA A 10 -34.62 -0.62 -10.24
N LEU A 11 -33.51 -0.30 -10.90
CA LEU A 11 -33.39 -0.33 -12.36
C LEU A 11 -32.82 -1.70 -12.79
N LEU A 12 -33.71 -2.55 -13.30
CA LEU A 12 -33.39 -3.84 -13.91
C LEU A 12 -32.90 -3.57 -15.35
N MET A 13 -31.61 -3.84 -15.65
CA MET A 13 -31.12 -3.82 -17.02
C MET A 13 -31.08 -5.23 -17.58
N CYS A 14 -31.94 -5.46 -18.57
CA CYS A 14 -32.16 -6.71 -19.31
C CYS A 14 -30.99 -6.94 -20.28
N MET A 15 -30.22 -8.04 -20.12
CA MET A 15 -29.27 -8.53 -21.14
C MET A 15 -30.01 -9.28 -22.23
N THR A 16 -29.99 -8.78 -23.44
CA THR A 16 -30.35 -9.55 -24.64
C THR A 16 -29.09 -10.11 -25.29
N VAL A 17 -29.00 -11.44 -25.29
CA VAL A 17 -28.03 -12.21 -26.05
C VAL A 17 -28.50 -12.28 -27.51
N LEU A 18 -27.71 -11.78 -28.44
CA LEU A 18 -27.88 -12.00 -29.88
C LEU A 18 -26.79 -12.95 -30.36
N THR A 19 -27.21 -14.18 -30.68
CA THR A 19 -26.45 -15.16 -31.44
C THR A 19 -26.63 -14.85 -32.92
N ALA A 20 -25.57 -14.67 -33.69
CA ALA A 20 -25.58 -14.69 -35.14
C ALA A 20 -24.46 -15.57 -35.67
N CYS A 21 -24.86 -16.60 -36.38
CA CYS A 21 -23.98 -17.50 -37.13
C CYS A 21 -23.49 -16.87 -38.44
N GLY A 22 -22.24 -17.20 -38.78
CA GLY A 22 -21.80 -17.61 -40.12
C GLY A 22 -21.63 -16.57 -41.22
N ASN A 23 -20.38 -16.39 -41.69
CA ASN A 23 -19.95 -16.76 -43.05
C ASN A 23 -18.51 -16.30 -43.29
N GLU A 24 -17.68 -17.25 -43.65
CA GLU A 24 -16.37 -17.00 -44.25
C GLU A 24 -16.52 -16.36 -45.64
N VAL A 25 -15.78 -15.26 -45.85
CA VAL A 25 -15.51 -14.79 -47.23
C VAL A 25 -14.00 -14.65 -47.37
N VAL A 26 -13.43 -15.53 -48.17
CA VAL A 26 -12.04 -15.45 -48.62
C VAL A 26 -11.95 -14.38 -49.71
N TYR A 27 -11.11 -13.35 -49.49
CA TYR A 27 -10.64 -12.47 -50.56
C TYR A 27 -9.10 -12.51 -50.66
N SER A 28 -8.65 -13.04 -51.79
CA SER A 28 -7.29 -12.91 -52.32
C SER A 28 -7.11 -11.54 -52.91
N GLY A 29 -6.03 -10.85 -52.58
CA GLY A 29 -5.70 -9.54 -53.20
C GLY A 29 -4.36 -8.99 -52.72
N THR A 30 -3.32 -9.37 -53.44
CA THR A 30 -2.09 -8.66 -53.88
C THR A 30 -1.52 -7.53 -53.00
N THR A 31 -0.26 -7.74 -52.65
CA THR A 31 0.77 -6.86 -52.08
C THR A 31 0.86 -5.45 -52.64
N THR A 32 0.94 -4.47 -51.73
CA THR A 32 1.81 -3.29 -51.89
C THR A 32 2.51 -3.00 -50.55
N LYS A 33 3.83 -3.09 -50.56
CA LYS A 33 4.70 -2.65 -49.46
C LYS A 33 4.62 -1.14 -49.38
N THR A 34 4.24 -0.64 -48.23
CA THR A 34 4.53 0.74 -47.82
C THR A 34 5.25 0.65 -46.48
N ASP A 35 6.52 0.92 -46.49
CA ASP A 35 7.36 1.09 -45.31
C ASP A 35 6.85 2.30 -44.52
N SER A 36 6.13 2.06 -43.44
CA SER A 36 5.91 3.05 -42.41
C SER A 36 6.66 2.60 -41.17
N ASN A 37 7.78 3.23 -40.95
CA ASN A 37 8.61 3.15 -39.75
C ASN A 37 7.81 3.72 -38.57
N SER A 38 7.02 2.90 -37.90
CA SER A 38 6.45 3.20 -36.61
C SER A 38 7.45 2.71 -35.57
N SER A 39 8.18 3.66 -34.97
CA SER A 39 8.90 3.43 -33.74
C SER A 39 7.93 2.90 -32.69
N GLN A 40 7.92 1.60 -32.51
CA GLN A 40 7.35 0.97 -31.32
C GLN A 40 8.23 1.42 -30.14
N SER A 41 7.70 2.32 -29.33
CA SER A 41 8.13 2.40 -27.95
C SER A 41 7.78 1.06 -27.32
N GLU A 42 8.76 0.19 -27.15
CA GLU A 42 8.62 -0.94 -26.24
C GLU A 42 8.37 -0.33 -24.85
N GLU A 43 7.11 -0.32 -24.44
CA GLU A 43 6.76 -0.12 -23.04
C GLU A 43 7.49 -1.22 -22.27
N ASN A 44 8.48 -0.83 -21.52
CA ASN A 44 9.20 -1.67 -20.57
C ASN A 44 8.26 -1.94 -19.38
N LYS A 45 7.18 -2.73 -19.62
CA LYS A 45 6.31 -3.17 -18.54
C LYS A 45 7.11 -4.13 -17.67
N MET A 46 7.46 -3.67 -16.47
CA MET A 46 8.00 -4.55 -15.45
C MET A 46 7.03 -5.72 -15.26
N ASN A 47 7.56 -6.93 -15.37
CA ASN A 47 6.79 -8.14 -15.16
C ASN A 47 6.81 -8.44 -13.66
N TYR A 48 5.76 -8.04 -12.94
CA TYR A 48 5.63 -8.28 -11.51
C TYR A 48 5.27 -9.74 -11.27
N GLU A 49 6.05 -10.42 -10.43
CA GLU A 49 5.81 -11.78 -10.00
C GLU A 49 5.22 -11.78 -8.58
N ALA A 50 3.97 -12.27 -8.47
CA ALA A 50 3.30 -12.42 -7.18
C ALA A 50 4.09 -13.36 -6.26
N LYS A 51 4.24 -12.98 -5.00
CA LYS A 51 4.99 -13.75 -4.00
C LYS A 51 4.06 -14.64 -3.17
N PRO A 52 4.60 -15.69 -2.52
CA PRO A 52 3.80 -16.57 -1.66
C PRO A 52 3.09 -15.80 -0.54
N THR A 53 1.96 -16.33 -0.08
CA THR A 53 1.14 -15.76 0.99
C THR A 53 1.04 -16.66 2.22
N ASP A 54 1.87 -17.71 2.29
CA ASP A 54 1.97 -18.57 3.48
C ASP A 54 2.35 -17.77 4.72
N ALA A 55 1.75 -18.11 5.85
CA ALA A 55 2.03 -17.46 7.13
C ALA A 55 3.49 -17.64 7.53
N LEU A 56 4.10 -16.56 7.99
CA LEU A 56 5.48 -16.51 8.49
C LEU A 56 5.53 -16.55 10.02
N LEU A 57 4.46 -16.08 10.67
CA LEU A 57 4.34 -15.96 12.13
C LEU A 57 3.01 -16.55 12.61
N ASP A 58 2.99 -17.03 13.86
CA ASP A 58 1.74 -17.28 14.58
C ASP A 58 1.35 -16.01 15.34
N ILE A 59 0.17 -15.46 15.06
CA ILE A 59 -0.34 -14.25 15.70
C ILE A 59 -0.44 -14.39 17.21
N ASN A 60 -0.67 -15.62 17.72
CA ASN A 60 -0.77 -15.90 19.16
C ASN A 60 0.58 -15.82 19.90
N ASP A 61 1.69 -15.83 19.16
CA ASP A 61 3.04 -15.66 19.74
C ASP A 61 3.38 -14.19 19.99
N ILE A 62 2.64 -13.26 19.38
CA ILE A 62 2.86 -11.82 19.56
C ILE A 62 2.14 -11.34 20.80
N LYS A 63 2.90 -10.75 21.72
CA LYS A 63 2.33 -10.15 22.93
C LYS A 63 1.78 -8.77 22.61
N THR A 64 0.47 -8.65 22.67
CA THR A 64 -0.20 -7.36 22.72
C THR A 64 -0.20 -6.87 24.17
N VAL A 65 0.06 -5.59 24.38
CA VAL A 65 0.10 -4.98 25.71
C VAL A 65 -1.17 -4.15 25.89
N GLU A 66 -1.98 -4.52 26.89
CA GLU A 66 -3.08 -3.69 27.33
C GLU A 66 -2.53 -2.57 28.24
N ASP A 67 -3.08 -1.37 28.17
CA ASP A 67 -2.70 -0.21 28.99
C ASP A 67 -1.22 0.23 28.82
N VAL A 68 -0.72 0.29 27.60
CA VAL A 68 0.61 0.82 27.29
C VAL A 68 0.67 2.30 27.68
N THR A 69 1.71 2.67 28.41
CA THR A 69 2.04 4.07 28.69
C THR A 69 3.44 4.34 28.18
N VAL A 70 3.56 5.27 27.24
CA VAL A 70 4.83 5.74 26.69
C VAL A 70 4.98 7.26 26.90
N ASP A 71 6.14 7.78 26.63
CA ASP A 71 6.38 9.22 26.69
C ASP A 71 5.60 9.97 25.59
N ASP A 72 5.24 11.22 25.84
CA ASP A 72 4.41 12.04 24.92
C ASP A 72 5.02 12.19 23.52
N ASP A 73 6.35 12.10 23.38
CA ASP A 73 7.07 12.18 22.12
C ASP A 73 7.42 10.83 21.50
N TYR A 74 7.01 9.73 22.14
CA TYR A 74 7.34 8.35 21.72
C TYR A 74 7.11 8.12 20.23
N ALA A 75 6.00 8.58 19.68
CA ALA A 75 5.64 8.31 18.29
C ALA A 75 6.49 9.10 17.27
N THR A 76 7.11 10.21 17.65
CA THR A 76 7.76 11.15 16.72
C THR A 76 9.24 11.42 17.02
N ARG A 77 9.78 10.82 18.08
CA ARG A 77 11.19 10.97 18.44
C ARG A 77 12.12 10.25 17.46
N GLU A 78 13.37 10.66 17.43
CA GLU A 78 14.43 9.93 16.74
C GLU A 78 14.63 8.53 17.36
N PRO A 79 15.12 7.54 16.57
CA PRO A 79 15.42 6.22 17.11
C PRO A 79 16.57 6.28 18.12
N GLU A 80 16.55 5.39 19.09
CA GLU A 80 17.59 5.21 20.08
C GLU A 80 18.50 4.03 19.73
N LYS A 81 19.73 4.06 20.24
CA LYS A 81 20.68 2.98 20.02
C LYS A 81 20.13 1.63 20.50
N GLY A 82 20.11 0.66 19.61
CA GLY A 82 19.63 -0.69 19.84
C GLY A 82 18.17 -0.89 19.46
N GLU A 83 17.45 0.16 19.06
CA GLU A 83 16.11 0.00 18.49
C GLU A 83 16.17 -0.60 17.07
N THR A 84 15.18 -1.42 16.74
CA THR A 84 15.00 -1.91 15.38
C THR A 84 14.43 -0.80 14.50
N VAL A 85 15.03 -0.61 13.34
CA VAL A 85 14.59 0.37 12.33
C VAL A 85 14.49 -0.31 10.96
N ALA A 86 13.82 0.34 10.02
CA ALA A 86 13.78 -0.10 8.63
C ALA A 86 14.28 0.99 7.69
N ILE A 87 14.99 0.58 6.64
CA ILE A 87 15.31 1.43 5.50
C ILE A 87 14.56 0.87 4.28
N ILE A 88 13.62 1.65 3.76
CA ILE A 88 12.88 1.33 2.54
C ILE A 88 13.69 1.90 1.38
N HIS A 89 14.43 1.04 0.66
CA HIS A 89 15.18 1.41 -0.53
C HIS A 89 14.23 1.51 -1.71
N THR A 90 14.10 2.70 -2.27
CA THR A 90 13.19 2.93 -3.41
C THR A 90 13.98 3.34 -4.66
N SER A 91 13.35 3.25 -5.81
CA SER A 91 13.90 3.77 -7.08
C SER A 91 14.12 5.30 -7.09
N MET A 92 13.63 6.01 -6.05
CA MET A 92 13.76 7.47 -5.92
C MET A 92 14.61 7.92 -4.72
N GLY A 93 15.13 6.96 -3.91
CA GLY A 93 15.94 7.22 -2.73
C GLY A 93 15.47 6.41 -1.53
N ASP A 94 16.13 6.60 -0.41
CA ASP A 94 15.91 5.83 0.81
C ASP A 94 14.96 6.58 1.76
N ILE A 95 14.12 5.80 2.46
CA ILE A 95 13.22 6.30 3.50
C ILE A 95 13.50 5.47 4.75
N SER A 96 13.98 6.13 5.82
CA SER A 96 14.31 5.46 7.08
C SER A 96 13.20 5.68 8.09
N MET A 97 12.74 4.59 8.73
CA MET A 97 11.69 4.64 9.73
C MET A 97 12.02 3.82 10.97
N ARG A 98 11.59 4.33 12.13
CA ARG A 98 11.56 3.55 13.36
C ARG A 98 10.20 2.92 13.56
N PHE A 99 10.15 1.85 14.33
CA PHE A 99 8.91 1.18 14.69
C PHE A 99 8.31 1.71 15.99
N LEU A 100 7.00 1.54 16.14
CA LEU A 100 6.24 1.86 17.34
C LEU A 100 5.78 0.55 18.01
N ASP A 101 6.72 -0.36 18.25
CA ASP A 101 6.52 -1.74 18.65
C ASP A 101 5.83 -1.91 20.01
N GLU A 102 5.97 -0.91 20.90
CA GLU A 102 5.27 -0.92 22.19
C GLU A 102 3.75 -0.70 22.05
N ILE A 103 3.30 0.06 21.05
CA ILE A 103 1.89 0.42 20.87
C ILE A 103 1.23 -0.25 19.66
N ALA A 104 2.02 -0.82 18.74
CA ALA A 104 1.53 -1.52 17.55
C ALA A 104 2.36 -2.79 17.25
N PRO A 105 2.44 -3.74 18.19
CA PRO A 105 3.27 -4.94 18.05
C PRO A 105 2.84 -5.86 16.91
N LEU A 106 1.54 -6.03 16.62
CA LEU A 106 1.09 -6.88 15.52
C LEU A 106 1.53 -6.31 14.18
N ALA A 107 1.28 -5.02 13.94
CA ALA A 107 1.68 -4.36 12.70
C ALA A 107 3.20 -4.35 12.52
N THR A 108 3.95 -4.04 13.57
CA THR A 108 5.41 -4.03 13.56
C THR A 108 6.01 -5.39 13.23
N ASN A 109 5.58 -6.45 13.95
CA ASN A 109 6.11 -7.80 13.72
C ASN A 109 5.72 -8.34 12.35
N SER A 110 4.49 -8.07 11.88
CA SER A 110 4.06 -8.44 10.53
C SER A 110 4.93 -7.77 9.46
N PHE A 111 5.15 -6.45 9.58
CA PHE A 111 5.96 -5.70 8.62
C PHE A 111 7.40 -6.22 8.58
N ILE A 112 8.06 -6.40 9.73
CA ILE A 112 9.43 -6.90 9.82
C ILE A 112 9.55 -8.30 9.18
N ALA A 113 8.66 -9.23 9.54
CA ALA A 113 8.69 -10.58 8.98
C ALA A 113 8.48 -10.61 7.47
N LEU A 114 7.60 -9.76 6.94
CA LEU A 114 7.38 -9.63 5.48
C LEU A 114 8.60 -9.03 4.78
N ALA A 115 9.26 -8.04 5.39
CA ALA A 115 10.48 -7.43 4.88
C ALA A 115 11.62 -8.46 4.84
N ASP A 116 11.89 -9.16 5.95
CA ASP A 116 12.93 -10.19 6.05
C ASP A 116 12.70 -11.36 5.08
N ALA A 117 11.44 -11.70 4.81
CA ALA A 117 11.07 -12.70 3.81
C ALA A 117 11.13 -12.18 2.37
N GLY A 118 11.53 -10.90 2.15
CA GLY A 118 11.59 -10.25 0.84
C GLY A 118 10.23 -10.09 0.18
N ARG A 119 9.12 -10.08 0.94
CA ARG A 119 7.77 -9.93 0.36
C ARG A 119 7.59 -8.54 -0.28
N TYR A 120 8.21 -7.50 0.27
CA TYR A 120 8.15 -6.16 -0.25
C TYR A 120 9.11 -5.87 -1.42
N ASP A 121 10.09 -6.76 -1.70
CA ASP A 121 11.08 -6.55 -2.76
C ASP A 121 10.40 -6.43 -4.12
N LYS A 122 10.76 -5.38 -4.86
CA LYS A 122 10.22 -5.08 -6.19
C LYS A 122 8.71 -4.83 -6.21
N THR A 123 8.09 -4.53 -5.06
CA THR A 123 6.73 -3.99 -5.03
C THR A 123 6.72 -2.52 -5.44
N ILE A 124 5.54 -1.93 -5.60
CA ILE A 124 5.39 -0.55 -6.06
C ILE A 124 4.54 0.28 -5.10
N PHE A 125 4.73 1.58 -5.15
CA PHE A 125 3.73 2.52 -4.65
C PHE A 125 2.58 2.56 -5.65
N HIS A 126 1.56 1.76 -5.41
CA HIS A 126 0.42 1.58 -6.32
C HIS A 126 -0.63 2.69 -6.22
N ARG A 127 -0.58 3.51 -5.17
CA ARG A 127 -1.46 4.66 -4.97
C ARG A 127 -0.70 5.81 -4.33
N VAL A 128 -0.70 6.97 -5.00
CA VAL A 128 0.04 8.16 -4.59
C VAL A 128 -0.86 9.39 -4.73
N ILE A 129 -1.08 10.09 -3.63
CA ILE A 129 -1.89 11.32 -3.62
C ILE A 129 -1.09 12.43 -2.94
N ASN A 130 -0.73 13.44 -3.72
CA ASN A 130 -0.01 14.61 -3.22
C ASN A 130 -0.82 15.33 -2.13
N ASN A 131 -0.16 15.81 -1.09
CA ASN A 131 -0.73 16.40 0.12
C ASN A 131 -1.63 15.45 0.92
N PHE A 132 -1.46 14.15 0.74
CA PHE A 132 -2.16 13.13 1.52
C PHE A 132 -1.21 12.02 1.94
N MET A 133 -0.97 11.01 1.09
CA MET A 133 -0.14 9.85 1.43
C MET A 133 0.44 9.17 0.18
N ILE A 134 1.44 8.32 0.41
CA ILE A 134 1.93 7.34 -0.57
C ILE A 134 1.71 5.93 -0.02
N GLN A 135 1.10 5.05 -0.79
CA GLN A 135 0.68 3.70 -0.35
C GLN A 135 1.33 2.60 -1.18
N ALA A 136 1.82 1.58 -0.49
CA ALA A 136 2.53 0.44 -1.04
C ALA A 136 2.20 -0.87 -0.30
N GLY A 137 2.97 -1.93 -0.54
CA GLY A 137 2.92 -3.17 0.25
C GLY A 137 2.01 -4.26 -0.31
N ASP A 138 1.38 -4.07 -1.46
CA ASP A 138 0.69 -5.16 -2.18
C ASP A 138 1.70 -5.98 -2.97
N TYR A 139 2.15 -7.10 -2.39
CA TYR A 139 3.14 -7.99 -2.99
C TYR A 139 2.54 -9.13 -3.81
N THR A 140 1.21 -9.20 -3.93
CA THR A 140 0.50 -10.23 -4.70
C THR A 140 -0.05 -9.70 -6.00
N ASN A 141 -0.79 -8.58 -5.98
CA ASN A 141 -1.50 -8.03 -7.12
C ASN A 141 -0.90 -6.72 -7.65
N PHE A 142 -0.05 -6.02 -6.87
CA PHE A 142 0.63 -4.76 -7.22
C PHE A 142 -0.31 -3.61 -7.62
N ASN A 143 -1.56 -3.66 -7.15
CA ASN A 143 -2.59 -2.68 -7.52
C ASN A 143 -3.49 -2.26 -6.35
N GLY A 144 -3.17 -2.69 -5.12
CA GLY A 144 -3.89 -2.36 -3.91
C GLY A 144 -5.03 -3.32 -3.56
N THR A 145 -5.22 -4.40 -4.31
CA THR A 145 -6.28 -5.39 -4.04
C THR A 145 -5.79 -6.67 -3.37
N GLY A 146 -4.51 -6.75 -3.03
CA GLY A 146 -3.89 -7.93 -2.45
C GLY A 146 -2.98 -7.61 -1.29
N GLY A 147 -2.07 -8.56 -0.98
CA GLY A 147 -1.11 -8.46 0.10
C GLY A 147 -1.68 -8.93 1.44
N GLU A 148 -1.21 -10.08 1.90
CA GLU A 148 -1.61 -10.67 3.19
C GLU A 148 -0.57 -10.34 4.27
N SER A 149 -0.99 -10.32 5.53
CA SER A 149 -0.11 -10.14 6.67
C SER A 149 0.87 -11.33 6.83
N ALA A 150 1.89 -11.15 7.65
CA ALA A 150 2.80 -12.25 8.00
C ALA A 150 2.10 -13.40 8.76
N TYR A 151 0.89 -13.18 9.25
CA TYR A 151 0.07 -14.18 9.95
C TYR A 151 -0.75 -15.05 9.00
N GLY A 152 -0.79 -14.72 7.68
CA GLY A 152 -1.63 -15.40 6.69
C GLY A 152 -3.13 -15.17 6.89
N THR A 153 -3.50 -14.15 7.65
CA THR A 153 -4.86 -13.70 7.92
C THR A 153 -4.86 -12.20 8.21
N GLU A 154 -6.01 -11.56 8.12
CA GLU A 154 -6.17 -10.18 8.60
C GLU A 154 -5.95 -10.12 10.13
N PHE A 155 -5.54 -8.95 10.63
CA PHE A 155 -5.37 -8.70 12.06
C PHE A 155 -6.01 -7.38 12.49
N ASP A 156 -6.33 -7.29 13.77
CA ASP A 156 -7.07 -6.20 14.39
C ASP A 156 -6.28 -4.88 14.33
N ASN A 157 -7.01 -3.76 14.35
CA ASN A 157 -6.40 -2.45 14.48
C ASN A 157 -5.78 -2.27 15.88
N GLU A 158 -4.55 -1.77 15.91
CA GLU A 158 -3.86 -1.34 17.12
C GLU A 158 -3.88 0.19 17.16
N VAL A 159 -4.87 0.74 17.84
CA VAL A 159 -5.08 2.20 17.92
C VAL A 159 -4.61 2.70 19.26
N SER A 160 -3.75 3.72 19.28
CA SER A 160 -3.20 4.33 20.48
C SER A 160 -3.40 5.84 20.46
N GLU A 161 -3.66 6.43 21.64
CA GLU A 161 -3.68 7.89 21.82
C GLU A 161 -2.29 8.56 21.69
N TYR A 162 -1.22 7.75 21.75
CA TYR A 162 0.17 8.21 21.62
C TYR A 162 0.64 8.32 20.17
N ALA A 163 -0.15 7.85 19.18
CA ALA A 163 0.19 7.92 17.77
C ALA A 163 -0.98 8.44 16.94
N SER A 164 -0.68 9.35 16.03
CA SER A 164 -1.65 9.99 15.16
C SER A 164 -1.18 9.97 13.71
N ASN A 165 -2.13 10.05 12.78
CA ASN A 165 -1.88 10.15 11.35
C ASN A 165 -1.41 11.56 10.99
N VAL A 166 -0.20 11.90 11.39
CA VAL A 166 0.46 13.16 11.08
C VAL A 166 1.54 12.96 10.02
N ARG A 167 2.06 14.06 9.45
CA ARG A 167 3.13 13.99 8.46
C ARG A 167 4.32 13.20 9.00
N GLY A 168 4.78 12.18 8.26
CA GLY A 168 5.88 11.27 8.60
C GLY A 168 5.43 9.99 9.32
N SER A 169 4.19 9.89 9.80
CA SER A 169 3.70 8.63 10.35
C SER A 169 3.51 7.57 9.26
N VAL A 170 3.79 6.32 9.63
CA VAL A 170 3.60 5.14 8.79
C VAL A 170 2.47 4.30 9.39
N ALA A 171 1.45 4.01 8.59
CA ALA A 171 0.26 3.31 9.08
C ALA A 171 -0.16 2.17 8.15
N MET A 172 -0.84 1.17 8.74
CA MET A 172 -1.43 0.08 7.97
C MET A 172 -2.61 0.59 7.14
N ALA A 173 -2.65 0.21 5.86
CA ALA A 173 -3.83 0.35 5.04
C ALA A 173 -4.76 -0.85 5.29
N ASN A 174 -6.07 -0.60 5.35
CA ASN A 174 -7.08 -1.62 5.57
C ASN A 174 -8.33 -1.39 4.69
N ALA A 175 -9.20 -2.39 4.58
CA ALA A 175 -10.45 -2.34 3.83
C ALA A 175 -11.68 -2.10 4.74
N GLY A 176 -11.45 -1.71 5.98
CA GLY A 176 -12.40 -1.49 7.06
C GLY A 176 -11.77 -1.88 8.39
N PRO A 177 -12.46 -1.69 9.52
CA PRO A 177 -11.93 -2.05 10.84
C PRO A 177 -11.42 -3.51 10.86
N ASP A 178 -10.25 -3.70 11.47
CA ASP A 178 -9.69 -5.03 11.75
C ASP A 178 -9.42 -5.90 10.51
N THR A 179 -9.03 -5.25 9.40
CA THR A 179 -8.68 -5.93 8.15
C THR A 179 -7.26 -5.59 7.68
N ASN A 180 -6.32 -5.43 8.61
CA ASN A 180 -4.92 -5.14 8.28
C ASN A 180 -4.27 -6.35 7.59
N GLY A 181 -3.57 -6.08 6.48
CA GLY A 181 -2.80 -7.06 5.73
C GLY A 181 -1.31 -6.71 5.70
N SER A 182 -0.75 -6.56 4.51
CA SER A 182 0.64 -6.12 4.29
C SER A 182 0.74 -4.68 3.82
N GLN A 183 -0.35 -4.09 3.32
CA GLN A 183 -0.31 -2.76 2.74
C GLN A 183 -0.13 -1.69 3.82
N PHE A 184 0.70 -0.71 3.52
CA PHE A 184 0.97 0.42 4.39
C PHE A 184 1.00 1.73 3.61
N TYR A 185 0.86 2.84 4.31
CA TYR A 185 1.02 4.16 3.72
C TYR A 185 1.87 5.06 4.61
N ILE A 186 2.54 6.01 3.98
CA ILE A 186 3.31 7.06 4.64
C ILE A 186 2.56 8.38 4.47
N ASN A 187 2.25 9.04 5.58
CA ASN A 187 1.56 10.31 5.58
C ASN A 187 2.48 11.43 5.09
N GLN A 188 2.13 12.03 3.94
CA GLN A 188 2.88 13.12 3.32
C GLN A 188 2.23 14.49 3.58
N CYS A 189 0.99 14.49 4.08
CA CYS A 189 0.17 15.67 4.26
C CYS A 189 0.88 16.84 4.96
N PRO A 190 0.71 18.08 4.47
CA PRO A 190 1.22 19.28 5.16
C PRO A 190 0.37 19.68 6.36
N ASN A 191 -0.89 19.26 6.40
CA ASN A 191 -1.84 19.48 7.49
C ASN A 191 -2.34 18.09 7.90
N ASP A 192 -1.99 17.66 9.06
CA ASP A 192 -2.22 16.32 9.60
C ASP A 192 -3.52 15.63 9.13
N ASN A 193 -3.44 14.30 8.98
CA ASN A 193 -4.56 13.45 8.62
C ASN A 193 -5.25 12.86 9.87
N ALA A 194 -5.28 13.60 10.98
CA ALA A 194 -5.83 13.14 12.26
C ALA A 194 -7.30 12.64 12.20
N TYR A 195 -8.03 12.95 11.13
CA TYR A 195 -9.36 12.38 10.90
C TYR A 195 -9.33 10.87 10.59
N LEU A 196 -8.15 10.30 10.33
CA LEU A 196 -7.90 8.86 10.16
C LEU A 196 -7.66 8.15 11.50
N ASP A 197 -7.40 8.88 12.57
CA ASP A 197 -7.13 8.31 13.88
C ASP A 197 -8.32 7.49 14.37
N GLY A 198 -8.02 6.36 15.02
CA GLY A 198 -9.04 5.41 15.43
C GLY A 198 -9.46 4.41 14.35
N GLY A 199 -9.11 4.64 13.08
CA GLY A 199 -9.43 3.75 11.96
C GLY A 199 -8.24 3.00 11.37
N TYR A 200 -7.02 3.47 11.65
CA TYR A 200 -5.79 2.94 11.06
C TYR A 200 -4.69 2.82 12.11
N THR A 201 -3.98 1.69 12.10
CA THR A 201 -2.85 1.40 13.00
C THR A 201 -1.63 2.19 12.55
N VAL A 202 -1.23 3.20 13.32
CA VAL A 202 0.07 3.86 13.13
C VAL A 202 1.14 3.02 13.85
N PHE A 203 2.10 2.49 13.09
CA PHE A 203 3.11 1.56 13.59
C PHE A 203 4.55 2.00 13.36
N GLY A 204 4.76 3.16 12.73
CA GLY A 204 6.10 3.67 12.45
C GLY A 204 6.14 5.17 12.23
N TRP A 205 7.37 5.69 12.26
CA TRP A 205 7.70 7.08 12.04
C TRP A 205 8.92 7.24 11.15
N VAL A 206 8.81 8.04 10.09
CA VAL A 206 9.93 8.39 9.20
C VAL A 206 10.80 9.44 9.89
N TYR A 207 12.03 9.06 10.21
CA TYR A 207 13.00 9.97 10.82
C TYR A 207 14.00 10.55 9.80
N GLU A 208 14.17 9.90 8.64
CA GLU A 208 15.00 10.38 7.53
C GLU A 208 14.37 10.02 6.18
N GLY A 209 14.52 10.88 5.15
CA GLY A 209 14.00 10.64 3.80
C GLY A 209 12.59 11.18 3.54
N MET A 210 12.08 12.13 4.35
CA MET A 210 10.80 12.79 4.06
C MET A 210 10.81 13.63 2.77
N ASP A 211 11.97 14.06 2.28
CA ASP A 211 12.15 14.66 0.97
C ASP A 211 11.95 13.65 -0.17
N VAL A 212 12.33 12.38 0.03
CA VAL A 212 12.03 11.28 -0.91
C VAL A 212 10.53 11.00 -0.90
N VAL A 213 9.87 10.97 0.27
CA VAL A 213 8.40 10.84 0.36
C VAL A 213 7.71 11.96 -0.41
N ASP A 214 8.16 13.21 -0.29
CA ASP A 214 7.64 14.36 -1.03
C ASP A 214 7.86 14.22 -2.55
N ALA A 215 9.04 13.74 -2.94
CA ALA A 215 9.35 13.50 -4.34
C ALA A 215 8.43 12.42 -4.95
N ILE A 216 8.21 11.31 -4.24
CA ILE A 216 7.28 10.26 -4.64
C ILE A 216 5.85 10.80 -4.71
N ALA A 217 5.41 11.57 -3.71
CA ALA A 217 4.07 12.15 -3.69
C ALA A 217 3.81 13.14 -4.84
N SER A 218 4.87 13.63 -5.49
CA SER A 218 4.80 14.63 -6.56
C SER A 218 4.86 14.04 -7.98
N VAL A 219 4.98 12.71 -8.12
CA VAL A 219 5.00 12.08 -9.45
C VAL A 219 3.64 12.21 -10.15
N ALA A 220 3.65 12.16 -11.47
CA ALA A 220 2.42 12.14 -12.26
C ALA A 220 1.68 10.82 -12.06
N THR A 221 0.37 10.89 -11.86
CA THR A 221 -0.50 9.72 -11.63
C THR A 221 -1.61 9.65 -12.67
N ASP A 222 -2.21 8.48 -12.80
CA ASP A 222 -3.42 8.26 -13.59
C ASP A 222 -4.71 8.66 -12.82
N GLY A 223 -5.87 8.40 -13.42
CA GLY A 223 -7.17 8.72 -12.81
C GLY A 223 -7.56 7.87 -11.60
N MET A 224 -6.74 6.89 -11.22
CA MET A 224 -6.88 6.05 -10.04
C MET A 224 -5.74 6.26 -9.01
N ASP A 225 -5.03 7.38 -9.12
CA ASP A 225 -3.91 7.77 -8.27
C ASP A 225 -2.68 6.84 -8.39
N LYS A 226 -2.59 5.99 -9.42
CA LYS A 226 -1.40 5.17 -9.66
C LYS A 226 -0.34 5.99 -10.42
N PRO A 227 0.94 5.98 -9.97
CA PRO A 227 2.03 6.58 -10.73
C PRO A 227 2.08 6.10 -12.19
N LEU A 228 2.27 7.02 -13.15
CA LEU A 228 2.40 6.71 -14.58
C LEU A 228 3.68 5.91 -14.86
N ASP A 229 4.77 6.28 -14.17
CA ASP A 229 6.01 5.50 -14.11
C ASP A 229 6.07 4.85 -12.73
N ASP A 230 6.23 3.54 -12.67
CA ASP A 230 6.20 2.82 -11.40
C ASP A 230 7.33 3.27 -10.47
N VAL A 231 6.98 3.68 -9.25
CA VAL A 231 7.94 3.91 -8.17
C VAL A 231 8.09 2.61 -7.38
N VAL A 232 9.28 2.03 -7.41
CA VAL A 232 9.55 0.68 -6.93
C VAL A 232 10.17 0.72 -5.54
N ILE A 233 9.72 -0.15 -4.64
CA ILE A 233 10.46 -0.56 -3.44
C ILE A 233 11.44 -1.63 -3.90
N GLU A 234 12.72 -1.29 -3.94
CA GLU A 234 13.78 -2.20 -4.37
C GLU A 234 13.89 -3.38 -3.40
N TYR A 235 13.96 -3.07 -2.11
CA TYR A 235 13.89 -3.97 -0.96
C TYR A 235 13.74 -3.15 0.32
N ILE A 236 13.46 -3.81 1.44
CA ILE A 236 13.45 -3.19 2.78
C ILE A 236 14.49 -3.87 3.62
N GLU A 237 15.39 -3.10 4.21
CA GLU A 237 16.42 -3.56 5.14
C GLU A 237 15.98 -3.33 6.58
N ILE A 238 16.05 -4.38 7.41
CA ILE A 238 15.78 -4.30 8.85
C ILE A 238 17.12 -4.36 9.57
N LEU A 239 17.36 -3.41 10.46
CA LEU A 239 18.64 -3.30 11.17
C LEU A 239 18.48 -2.71 12.58
N GLU A 240 19.53 -2.81 13.38
CA GLU A 240 19.67 -2.15 14.69
C GLU A 240 20.27 -0.75 14.47
N TYR A 241 19.63 0.29 15.02
CA TYR A 241 20.06 1.68 14.95
C TYR A 241 21.29 1.99 15.83
#